data_e01f43d730d05227822fc5d90020a90a
#
_entry.id   e01f43d730d05227822fc5d90020a90a
#
_cell.length_a   1.000
_cell.length_b   1.000
_cell.length_c   1.000
_cell.angle_alpha   90.00
_cell.angle_beta   90.00
_cell.angle_gamma   90.00
#
_symmetry.space_group_name_H-M   'P 1'
#
loop_
_entity.id
_entity.type
_entity.pdbx_description
1 polymer ?
#
loop_
_entity_poly.entity_id
_entity_poly.type
_entity_poly.pdbx_seq_one_letter_code
_entity_poly.pdbx_strand_id
1 'polypeptide(L)'
;MKKKVIHTKKAPAAIGTYSQAIESNGMLFISGQIPLDPNTMEIIEGDFEARARQVFTNLQAIAEAAGGNLNDAIKITVFLTDLKNFTKVNSVMEVFFAP
;
A
#
# COMPACT_ATOMS: atom_id res chain seq x y z
N MET A 1 -24.32 -5.26 8.53
CA MET A 1 -23.27 -4.50 7.83
C MET A 1 -22.47 -5.45 6.96
N LYS A 2 -22.40 -5.16 5.67
CA LYS A 2 -21.67 -6.03 4.73
C LYS A 2 -20.27 -5.51 4.49
N LYS A 3 -19.29 -6.39 4.57
CA LYS A 3 -17.91 -6.09 4.20
C LYS A 3 -17.35 -7.23 3.38
N LYS A 4 -16.51 -6.88 2.41
CA LYS A 4 -15.84 -7.84 1.55
C LYS A 4 -14.35 -7.82 1.82
N VAL A 5 -13.79 -8.98 2.16
CA VAL A 5 -12.35 -9.12 2.36
C VAL A 5 -11.65 -9.16 1.00
N ILE A 6 -10.61 -8.36 0.85
CA ILE A 6 -9.77 -8.35 -0.34
C ILE A 6 -8.46 -9.06 -0.02
N HIS A 7 -8.06 -9.95 -0.91
CA HIS A 7 -6.82 -10.70 -0.78
C HIS A 7 -6.13 -10.84 -2.14
N THR A 8 -4.81 -10.67 -2.18
CA THR A 8 -4.02 -10.91 -3.37
C THR A 8 -2.64 -11.44 -3.00
N LYS A 9 -2.11 -12.31 -3.84
CA LYS A 9 -0.74 -12.83 -3.70
C LYS A 9 0.30 -11.82 -4.20
N LYS A 10 -0.13 -10.76 -4.88
CA LYS A 10 0.75 -9.71 -5.42
C LYS A 10 1.12 -8.66 -4.38
N ALA A 11 0.61 -8.78 -3.17
CA ALA A 11 0.99 -7.96 -2.03
C ALA A 11 1.31 -8.86 -0.86
N PRO A 12 2.06 -8.37 0.15
CA PRO A 12 2.38 -9.17 1.32
C PRO A 12 1.14 -9.74 1.99
N ALA A 13 1.18 -11.03 2.34
CA ALA A 13 0.08 -11.67 3.04
C ALA A 13 -0.19 -11.00 4.39
N ALA A 14 -1.45 -10.94 4.77
CA ALA A 14 -1.82 -10.47 6.10
C ALA A 14 -1.41 -11.54 7.13
N ILE A 15 -0.51 -11.18 8.02
CA ILE A 15 -0.08 -12.04 9.12
C ILE A 15 -0.67 -11.50 10.42
N GLY A 16 -1.55 -12.28 11.05
CA GLY A 16 -2.24 -11.86 12.26
C GLY A 16 -3.73 -11.67 12.03
N THR A 17 -4.34 -10.86 12.87
CA THR A 17 -5.80 -10.72 12.92
C THR A 17 -6.32 -9.55 12.09
N TYR A 18 -5.86 -9.44 10.84
CA TYR A 18 -6.31 -8.41 9.92
C TYR A 18 -6.35 -8.94 8.48
N SER A 19 -6.93 -8.15 7.59
CA SER A 19 -6.97 -8.44 6.16
C SER A 19 -6.13 -7.40 5.42
N GLN A 20 -5.70 -7.72 4.21
CA GLN A 20 -4.99 -6.75 3.36
C GLN A 20 -5.87 -5.53 3.11
N ALA A 21 -7.15 -5.74 2.84
CA ALA A 21 -8.11 -4.65 2.70
C ALA A 21 -9.54 -5.16 2.88
N ILE A 22 -10.43 -4.24 3.19
CA ILE A 22 -11.86 -4.48 3.33
C ILE A 22 -12.60 -3.48 2.45
N GLU A 23 -13.52 -3.97 1.64
CA GLU A 23 -14.43 -3.13 0.87
C GLU A 23 -15.78 -3.08 1.58
N SER A 24 -16.33 -1.89 1.73
CA SER A 24 -17.64 -1.66 2.33
C SER A 24 -18.23 -0.38 1.75
N ASN A 25 -19.48 -0.46 1.28
CA ASN A 25 -20.23 0.68 0.72
C ASN A 25 -19.47 1.42 -0.39
N GLY A 26 -18.77 0.67 -1.26
CA GLY A 26 -18.02 1.26 -2.36
C GLY A 26 -16.71 1.90 -1.96
N MET A 27 -16.31 1.80 -0.70
CA MET A 27 -15.04 2.31 -0.21
C MET A 27 -14.10 1.18 0.12
N LEU A 28 -12.83 1.35 -0.17
CA LEU A 28 -11.79 0.38 0.14
C LEU A 28 -10.90 0.92 1.24
N PHE A 29 -10.78 0.13 2.32
CA PHE A 29 -9.92 0.43 3.46
C PHE A 29 -8.75 -0.53 3.42
N ILE A 30 -7.55 -0.01 3.18
CA ILE A 30 -6.33 -0.82 3.02
C ILE A 30 -5.51 -0.76 4.30
N SER A 31 -5.10 -1.92 4.80
CA SER A 31 -4.21 -2.02 5.94
C SER A 31 -2.84 -1.41 5.63
N GLY A 32 -2.19 -0.87 6.63
CA GLY A 32 -0.86 -0.28 6.47
C GLY A 32 0.12 -1.24 5.84
N GLN A 33 0.95 -0.71 4.93
CA GLN A 33 1.97 -1.49 4.25
C GLN A 33 3.35 -1.02 4.67
N ILE A 34 4.24 -1.98 4.80
CA ILE A 34 5.68 -1.76 4.98
C ILE A 34 6.39 -2.34 3.75
N PRO A 35 7.68 -2.03 3.54
CA PRO A 35 8.34 -2.40 2.27
C PRO A 35 8.74 -3.87 2.20
N LEU A 36 7.77 -4.77 2.33
CA LEU A 36 7.98 -6.20 2.17
C LEU A 36 7.84 -6.63 0.72
N ASP A 37 8.72 -7.55 0.31
CA ASP A 37 8.55 -8.28 -0.93
C ASP A 37 7.43 -9.32 -0.72
N PRO A 38 6.39 -9.35 -1.58
CA PRO A 38 5.28 -10.28 -1.40
C PRO A 38 5.70 -11.76 -1.47
N ASN A 39 6.77 -12.07 -2.18
CA ASN A 39 7.21 -13.45 -2.38
C ASN A 39 8.06 -13.96 -1.22
N THR A 40 8.92 -13.13 -0.67
CA THR A 40 9.83 -13.53 0.42
C THR A 40 9.32 -13.16 1.79
N MET A 41 8.41 -12.19 1.87
CA MET A 41 7.91 -11.61 3.12
C MET A 41 9.03 -10.96 3.95
N GLU A 42 10.08 -10.52 3.27
CA GLU A 42 11.21 -9.82 3.88
C GLU A 42 11.23 -8.37 3.41
N ILE A 43 11.74 -7.47 4.26
CA ILE A 43 11.95 -6.08 3.87
C ILE A 43 12.96 -6.03 2.75
N ILE A 44 12.63 -5.33 1.67
CA ILE A 44 13.56 -5.24 0.54
C ILE A 44 14.82 -4.47 0.93
N GLU A 45 15.91 -4.83 0.27
CA GLU A 45 17.14 -4.07 0.37
C GLU A 45 17.04 -2.86 -0.57
N GLY A 46 17.80 -1.82 -0.25
CA GLY A 46 17.82 -0.62 -1.07
C GLY A 46 17.72 0.64 -0.22
N ASP A 47 17.73 1.77 -0.89
CA ASP A 47 17.62 3.07 -0.24
C ASP A 47 16.16 3.38 0.16
N PHE A 48 15.98 4.53 0.77
CA PHE A 48 14.67 4.97 1.23
C PHE A 48 13.66 5.03 0.08
N GLU A 49 14.05 5.54 -1.07
CA GLU A 49 13.15 5.68 -2.21
C GLU A 49 12.70 4.32 -2.75
N ALA A 50 13.62 3.33 -2.81
CA ALA A 50 13.29 1.97 -3.23
C ALA A 50 12.27 1.35 -2.27
N ARG A 51 12.45 1.55 -0.97
CA ARG A 51 11.52 1.04 0.05
C ARG A 51 10.16 1.72 -0.04
N ALA A 52 10.13 3.03 -0.22
CA ALA A 52 8.87 3.76 -0.39
C ALA A 52 8.14 3.26 -1.64
N ARG A 53 8.85 3.04 -2.73
CA ARG A 53 8.28 2.50 -3.97
C ARG A 53 7.66 1.13 -3.75
N GLN A 54 8.31 0.27 -2.97
CA GLN A 54 7.77 -1.05 -2.65
C GLN A 54 6.45 -0.94 -1.88
N VAL A 55 6.35 -0.02 -0.93
CA VAL A 55 5.11 0.21 -0.17
C VAL A 55 3.96 0.57 -1.13
N PHE A 56 4.19 1.52 -2.02
CA PHE A 56 3.14 1.94 -2.96
C PHE A 56 2.83 0.87 -4.01
N THR A 57 3.82 0.08 -4.41
CA THR A 57 3.59 -1.07 -5.29
C THR A 57 2.67 -2.09 -4.61
N ASN A 58 2.88 -2.35 -3.32
CA ASN A 58 2.03 -3.25 -2.56
C ASN A 58 0.60 -2.69 -2.45
N LEU A 59 0.46 -1.39 -2.17
CA LEU A 59 -0.84 -0.73 -2.11
C LEU A 59 -1.56 -0.79 -3.46
N GLN A 60 -0.85 -0.57 -4.56
CA GLN A 60 -1.41 -0.64 -5.91
C GLN A 60 -1.94 -2.04 -6.20
N ALA A 61 -1.18 -3.08 -5.85
CA ALA A 61 -1.61 -4.46 -6.05
C ALA A 61 -2.91 -4.77 -5.32
N ILE A 62 -3.06 -4.27 -4.10
CA ILE A 62 -4.27 -4.46 -3.30
C ILE A 62 -5.45 -3.70 -3.93
N ALA A 63 -5.24 -2.45 -4.34
CA ALA A 63 -6.27 -1.66 -4.99
C ALA A 63 -6.77 -2.33 -6.28
N GLU A 64 -5.85 -2.86 -7.09
CA GLU A 64 -6.20 -3.57 -8.32
C GLU A 64 -6.98 -4.85 -8.03
N ALA A 65 -6.63 -5.57 -6.97
CA ALA A 65 -7.37 -6.77 -6.57
C ALA A 65 -8.82 -6.46 -6.19
N ALA A 66 -9.09 -5.25 -5.75
CA ALA A 66 -10.43 -4.78 -5.45
C ALA A 66 -11.16 -4.20 -6.67
N GLY A 67 -10.50 -4.18 -7.83
CA GLY A 67 -11.08 -3.64 -9.06
C GLY A 67 -10.87 -2.14 -9.24
N GLY A 68 -10.03 -1.52 -8.41
CA GLY A 68 -9.73 -0.10 -8.48
C GLY A 68 -8.28 0.17 -8.86
N ASN A 69 -7.85 1.37 -8.57
CA ASN A 69 -6.51 1.84 -8.84
C ASN A 69 -6.06 2.73 -7.67
N LEU A 70 -4.79 2.71 -7.36
CA LEU A 70 -4.28 3.54 -6.26
C LEU A 70 -4.54 5.03 -6.49
N ASN A 71 -4.62 5.45 -7.76
CA ASN A 71 -4.95 6.83 -8.12
C ASN A 71 -6.39 7.22 -7.73
N ASP A 72 -7.24 6.26 -7.38
CA ASP A 72 -8.59 6.54 -6.88
C ASP A 72 -8.60 6.87 -5.39
N ALA A 73 -7.45 6.84 -4.73
CA ALA A 73 -7.36 7.09 -3.29
C ALA A 73 -7.78 8.52 -2.96
N ILE A 74 -8.58 8.65 -1.90
CA ILE A 74 -9.05 9.95 -1.42
C ILE A 74 -8.31 10.39 -0.15
N LYS A 75 -7.62 9.48 0.50
CA LYS A 75 -6.82 9.78 1.69
C LYS A 75 -5.70 8.75 1.84
N ILE A 76 -4.49 9.24 2.10
CA ILE A 76 -3.34 8.40 2.42
C ILE A 76 -2.68 8.96 3.66
N THR A 77 -2.38 8.08 4.60
CA THR A 77 -1.62 8.42 5.80
C THR A 77 -0.24 7.82 5.68
N VAL A 78 0.78 8.64 5.87
CA VAL A 78 2.18 8.21 5.79
C VAL A 78 2.86 8.45 7.13
N PHE A 79 3.38 7.39 7.73
CA PHE A 79 4.18 7.48 8.95
C PHE A 79 5.65 7.36 8.60
N LEU A 80 6.46 8.31 9.05
CA LEU A 80 7.89 8.37 8.81
C LEU A 80 8.64 8.45 10.13
N THR A 81 9.77 7.75 10.23
CA THR A 81 10.65 7.89 11.39
C THR A 81 11.46 9.17 11.34
N ASP A 82 11.68 9.71 10.13
CA ASP A 82 12.38 10.97 9.92
C ASP A 82 11.59 11.80 8.89
N LEU A 83 11.03 12.91 9.34
CA LEU A 83 10.21 13.78 8.48
C LEU A 83 11.04 14.48 7.38
N LYS A 84 12.35 14.45 7.46
CA LYS A 84 13.22 14.94 6.37
C LYS A 84 13.03 14.13 5.09
N ASN A 85 12.53 12.91 5.20
CA ASN A 85 12.27 12.05 4.06
C ASN A 85 10.94 12.36 3.36
N PHE A 86 10.18 13.35 3.84
CA PHE A 86 8.89 13.69 3.25
C PHE A 86 8.99 14.02 1.75
N THR A 87 10.01 14.79 1.37
CA THR A 87 10.21 15.16 -0.04
C THR A 87 10.48 13.93 -0.92
N LYS A 88 11.21 12.95 -0.39
CA LYS A 88 11.48 11.69 -1.09
C LYS A 88 10.22 10.87 -1.27
N VAL A 89 9.40 10.78 -0.23
CA VAL A 89 8.10 10.10 -0.31
C VAL A 89 7.23 10.77 -1.37
N ASN A 90 7.16 12.10 -1.34
CA ASN A 90 6.36 12.84 -2.30
C ASN A 90 6.81 12.58 -3.74
N SER A 91 8.12 12.52 -3.97
CA SER A 91 8.65 12.19 -5.30
C SER A 91 8.25 10.80 -5.77
N VAL A 92 8.25 9.83 -4.87
CA VAL A 92 7.79 8.47 -5.20
C VAL A 92 6.29 8.48 -5.46
N MET A 93 5.52 9.20 -4.66
CA MET A 93 4.06 9.29 -4.83
C MET A 93 3.67 9.84 -6.21
N GLU A 94 4.46 10.74 -6.78
CA GLU A 94 4.20 11.29 -8.11
C GLU A 94 4.18 10.21 -9.20
N VAL A 95 4.83 9.07 -8.96
CA VAL A 95 4.83 7.94 -9.90
C VAL A 95 3.47 7.22 -9.88
N PHE A 96 2.81 7.19 -8.73
CA PHE A 96 1.59 6.41 -8.51
C PHE A 96 0.31 7.23 -8.59
N PHE A 97 0.41 8.53 -8.37
CA PHE A 97 -0.75 9.41 -8.31
C PHE A 97 -0.64 10.52 -9.35
N ALA A 98 -1.65 10.63 -10.19
CA ALA A 98 -1.80 11.76 -11.09
C ALA A 98 -2.75 12.77 -10.46
N PRO A 99 -2.52 14.07 -10.67
CA PRO A 99 -3.46 15.10 -10.23
C PRO A 99 -4.81 14.98 -10.93
#